data_b3cd6497783a18d7119ef577f21d28b2
#
_entry.id   b3cd6497783a18d7119ef577f21d28b2
#
_cell.length_a   1.000
_cell.length_b   1.000
_cell.length_c   1.000
_cell.angle_alpha   90.00
_cell.angle_beta   90.00
_cell.angle_gamma   90.00
#
_symmetry.space_group_name_H-M   'P 1'
#
loop_
_entity.id
_entity.type
_entity.pdbx_description
1 polymer ?
#
loop_
_entity_poly.entity_id
_entity_poly.type
_entity_poly.pdbx_seq_one_letter_code
_entity_poly.pdbx_strand_id
1 'polypeptide(L)'
;MKAKTMQAFAAIAVLGLSSAVLAADGPPVPRKERVTFAKGASSATIKGTLKGGADVDYLVRAAAGQTLEVKLQGTNGQNYFNVLPPGSANVAMYAGSMTGEPSWSGVLPADGDYAIRVYLMRPAARRNESSKYTLNVAVTGKPLPPLSSARDAKVAGLAYHATAKVPCALPYQPDVKSCDAGV
;
A
#
# COMPACT_ATOMS: atom_id res chain seq x y z
N MET A 1 79.55 15.66 -37.49
CA MET A 1 79.30 15.20 -36.14
C MET A 1 77.86 15.59 -35.80
N LYS A 2 76.90 14.69 -35.77
CA LYS A 2 75.49 14.96 -35.51
C LYS A 2 75.13 14.40 -34.08
N ALA A 3 74.90 15.28 -33.14
CA ALA A 3 74.44 14.89 -31.78
C ALA A 3 72.99 14.47 -31.85
N LYS A 4 72.67 13.26 -31.35
CA LYS A 4 71.29 12.75 -31.13
C LYS A 4 70.85 13.09 -29.76
N THR A 5 69.86 13.96 -29.67
CA THR A 5 69.18 14.29 -28.41
C THR A 5 68.13 13.17 -28.07
N MET A 6 68.35 12.47 -26.97
CA MET A 6 67.40 11.51 -26.41
C MET A 6 66.38 12.28 -25.55
N GLN A 7 65.12 12.25 -25.96
CA GLN A 7 63.98 12.72 -25.13
C GLN A 7 63.47 11.55 -24.29
N ALA A 8 63.52 11.70 -22.99
CA ALA A 8 62.94 10.76 -22.03
C ALA A 8 61.45 11.11 -21.85
N PHE A 9 60.56 10.21 -22.21
CA PHE A 9 59.15 10.31 -21.93
C PHE A 9 58.89 9.79 -20.50
N ALA A 10 58.53 10.69 -19.57
CA ALA A 10 58.03 10.31 -18.25
C ALA A 10 56.56 9.89 -18.37
N ALA A 11 56.28 8.59 -18.20
CA ALA A 11 54.91 8.08 -18.09
C ALA A 11 54.35 8.37 -16.72
N ILE A 12 53.38 9.27 -16.64
CA ILE A 12 52.61 9.51 -15.43
C ILE A 12 51.52 8.44 -15.36
N ALA A 13 51.66 7.46 -14.46
CA ALA A 13 50.62 6.49 -14.14
C ALA A 13 49.57 7.18 -13.23
N VAL A 14 48.41 7.50 -13.80
CA VAL A 14 47.23 7.93 -13.02
C VAL A 14 46.60 6.69 -12.40
N LEU A 15 46.83 6.47 -11.11
CA LEU A 15 46.06 5.50 -10.34
C LEU A 15 44.62 6.02 -10.19
N GLY A 16 43.70 5.51 -10.98
CA GLY A 16 42.29 5.73 -10.80
C GLY A 16 41.79 5.01 -9.53
N LEU A 17 41.47 5.73 -8.47
CA LEU A 17 40.71 5.20 -7.35
C LEU A 17 39.29 4.92 -7.85
N SER A 18 38.98 3.66 -8.18
CA SER A 18 37.62 3.20 -8.39
C SER A 18 36.92 3.16 -7.03
N SER A 19 36.12 4.19 -6.74
CA SER A 19 35.21 4.17 -5.59
C SER A 19 34.14 3.11 -5.87
N ALA A 20 34.29 1.94 -5.26
CA ALA A 20 33.22 0.96 -5.21
C ALA A 20 32.09 1.55 -4.40
N VAL A 21 31.01 1.95 -5.07
CA VAL A 21 29.73 2.29 -4.43
C VAL A 21 29.20 0.99 -3.86
N LEU A 22 29.32 0.80 -2.55
CA LEU A 22 28.62 -0.25 -1.82
C LEU A 22 27.11 0.07 -1.97
N ALA A 23 26.43 -0.66 -2.86
CA ALA A 23 24.98 -0.68 -2.90
C ALA A 23 24.52 -1.18 -1.52
N ALA A 24 23.84 -0.33 -0.77
CA ALA A 24 23.21 -0.71 0.49
C ALA A 24 22.12 -1.74 0.16
N ASP A 25 22.34 -3.01 0.53
CA ASP A 25 21.34 -4.08 0.50
C ASP A 25 20.29 -3.82 1.59
N GLY A 26 19.48 -2.78 1.39
CA GLY A 26 18.24 -2.60 2.12
C GLY A 26 17.19 -3.61 1.61
N PRO A 27 16.17 -3.93 2.43
CA PRO A 27 15.07 -4.75 1.92
C PRO A 27 14.50 -4.11 0.65
N PRO A 28 14.19 -4.90 -0.39
CA PRO A 28 13.70 -4.36 -1.65
C PRO A 28 12.44 -3.52 -1.41
N VAL A 29 12.49 -2.26 -1.84
CA VAL A 29 11.33 -1.36 -1.76
C VAL A 29 10.33 -1.80 -2.83
N PRO A 30 9.05 -1.99 -2.49
CA PRO A 30 8.05 -2.36 -3.48
C PRO A 30 7.98 -1.35 -4.64
N ARG A 31 7.96 -1.86 -5.87
CA ARG A 31 7.69 -1.02 -7.05
C ARG A 31 6.27 -0.51 -6.96
N LYS A 32 6.05 0.80 -7.14
CA LYS A 32 4.73 1.41 -7.07
C LYS A 32 4.19 1.71 -8.47
N GLU A 33 2.98 1.25 -8.75
CA GLU A 33 2.26 1.50 -10.00
C GLU A 33 0.86 2.03 -9.70
N ARG A 34 0.42 3.09 -10.39
CA ARG A 34 -0.93 3.61 -10.24
C ARG A 34 -1.89 2.87 -11.15
N VAL A 35 -2.98 2.38 -10.58
CA VAL A 35 -4.09 1.81 -11.35
C VAL A 35 -4.90 2.94 -11.95
N THR A 36 -5.07 2.90 -13.27
CA THR A 36 -5.90 3.86 -14.01
C THR A 36 -7.05 3.10 -14.65
N PHE A 37 -8.26 3.53 -14.35
CA PHE A 37 -9.46 3.00 -15.01
C PHE A 37 -9.69 3.71 -16.34
N ALA A 38 -10.15 2.99 -17.35
CA ALA A 38 -10.58 3.61 -18.61
C ALA A 38 -11.77 4.55 -18.35
N LYS A 39 -11.97 5.53 -19.23
CA LYS A 39 -13.06 6.49 -19.08
C LYS A 39 -14.42 5.77 -18.99
N GLY A 40 -15.12 5.99 -17.87
CA GLY A 40 -16.41 5.34 -17.59
C GLY A 40 -16.32 3.92 -17.06
N ALA A 41 -15.12 3.34 -16.90
CA ALA A 41 -14.94 2.03 -16.28
C ALA A 41 -14.67 2.17 -14.78
N SER A 42 -15.17 1.20 -14.01
CA SER A 42 -14.91 1.05 -12.58
C SER A 42 -13.97 -0.13 -12.27
N SER A 43 -13.42 -0.76 -13.31
CA SER A 43 -12.53 -1.90 -13.17
C SER A 43 -11.35 -1.82 -14.12
N ALA A 44 -10.26 -2.51 -13.74
CA ALA A 44 -9.05 -2.66 -14.54
C ALA A 44 -8.49 -4.07 -14.39
N THR A 45 -7.91 -4.59 -15.47
CA THR A 45 -7.17 -5.85 -15.49
C THR A 45 -5.71 -5.57 -15.75
N ILE A 46 -4.84 -5.97 -14.85
CA ILE A 46 -3.41 -5.72 -14.89
C ILE A 46 -2.71 -7.07 -15.01
N LYS A 47 -1.73 -7.16 -15.93
CA LYS A 47 -0.89 -8.34 -16.07
C LYS A 47 0.53 -7.98 -15.64
N GLY A 48 1.15 -8.85 -14.86
CA GLY A 48 2.49 -8.63 -14.37
C GLY A 48 3.28 -9.91 -14.19
N THR A 49 4.55 -9.73 -13.85
CA THR A 49 5.46 -10.83 -13.50
C THR A 49 6.24 -10.43 -12.27
N LEU A 50 6.33 -11.35 -11.31
CA LEU A 50 7.19 -11.26 -10.13
C LEU A 50 8.31 -12.27 -10.24
N LYS A 51 9.45 -11.96 -9.61
CA LYS A 51 10.59 -12.87 -9.48
C LYS A 51 11.24 -12.67 -8.11
N GLY A 52 11.48 -13.77 -7.41
CA GLY A 52 12.15 -13.77 -6.13
C GLY A 52 11.42 -12.91 -5.09
N GLY A 53 12.14 -12.06 -4.38
CA GLY A 53 11.63 -11.17 -3.35
C GLY A 53 11.09 -9.83 -3.87
N ALA A 54 10.80 -9.71 -5.16
CA ALA A 54 10.23 -8.48 -5.70
C ALA A 54 8.75 -8.35 -5.34
N ASP A 55 8.35 -7.18 -4.84
CA ASP A 55 6.97 -6.82 -4.53
C ASP A 55 6.52 -5.67 -5.43
N VAL A 56 5.22 -5.62 -5.73
CA VAL A 56 4.61 -4.52 -6.49
C VAL A 56 3.39 -4.00 -5.74
N ASP A 57 3.37 -2.69 -5.48
CA ASP A 57 2.24 -1.96 -4.89
C ASP A 57 1.42 -1.28 -6.00
N TYR A 58 0.22 -1.77 -6.24
CA TYR A 58 -0.76 -1.13 -7.12
C TYR A 58 -1.60 -0.14 -6.33
N LEU A 59 -1.45 1.15 -6.65
CA LEU A 59 -2.14 2.25 -5.96
C LEU A 59 -3.49 2.53 -6.63
N VAL A 60 -4.56 2.36 -5.86
CA VAL A 60 -5.95 2.58 -6.28
C VAL A 60 -6.53 3.74 -5.51
N ARG A 61 -6.90 4.83 -6.20
CA ARG A 61 -7.62 5.94 -5.57
C ARG A 61 -9.08 5.57 -5.37
N ALA A 62 -9.56 5.63 -4.15
CA ALA A 62 -10.97 5.37 -3.81
C ALA A 62 -11.42 6.22 -2.64
N ALA A 63 -12.74 6.29 -2.45
CA ALA A 63 -13.38 7.06 -1.39
C ALA A 63 -14.03 6.16 -0.34
N ALA A 64 -14.23 6.70 0.84
CA ALA A 64 -14.98 6.05 1.92
C ALA A 64 -16.38 5.62 1.44
N GLY A 65 -16.83 4.44 1.86
CA GLY A 65 -18.12 3.86 1.49
C GLY A 65 -18.12 3.14 0.13
N GLN A 66 -17.11 3.33 -0.70
CA GLN A 66 -16.97 2.51 -1.91
C GLN A 66 -16.52 1.09 -1.55
N THR A 67 -16.82 0.14 -2.42
CA THR A 67 -16.35 -1.25 -2.31
C THR A 67 -15.19 -1.46 -3.26
N LEU A 68 -14.07 -1.93 -2.73
CA LEU A 68 -12.92 -2.38 -3.50
C LEU A 68 -12.98 -3.90 -3.62
N GLU A 69 -12.93 -4.38 -4.86
CA GLU A 69 -12.83 -5.79 -5.18
C GLU A 69 -11.48 -6.08 -5.84
N VAL A 70 -10.82 -7.12 -5.37
CA VAL A 70 -9.50 -7.54 -5.88
C VAL A 70 -9.53 -9.04 -6.11
N LYS A 71 -9.06 -9.46 -7.30
CA LYS A 71 -8.88 -10.88 -7.63
C LYS A 71 -7.53 -11.09 -8.28
N LEU A 72 -6.74 -11.99 -7.72
CA LEU A 72 -5.42 -12.36 -8.21
C LEU A 72 -5.45 -13.78 -8.79
N GLN A 73 -4.87 -13.94 -9.97
CA GLN A 73 -4.63 -15.25 -10.60
C GLN A 73 -3.16 -15.32 -10.97
N GLY A 74 -2.41 -16.20 -10.33
CA GLY A 74 -0.98 -16.39 -10.57
C GLY A 74 -0.66 -17.78 -11.12
N THR A 75 0.44 -17.90 -11.87
CA THR A 75 0.96 -19.20 -12.36
C THR A 75 1.71 -19.98 -11.28
N ASN A 76 2.04 -19.32 -10.17
CA ASN A 76 2.70 -19.92 -9.00
C ASN A 76 1.73 -19.88 -7.81
N GLY A 77 1.45 -21.02 -7.20
CA GLY A 77 0.54 -21.13 -6.05
C GLY A 77 1.02 -20.42 -4.78
N GLN A 78 2.24 -19.85 -4.79
CA GLN A 78 2.78 -19.04 -3.71
C GLN A 78 2.65 -17.52 -3.97
N ASN A 79 1.85 -17.13 -4.97
CA ASN A 79 1.59 -15.73 -5.29
C ASN A 79 0.35 -15.24 -4.52
N TYR A 80 0.53 -14.21 -3.72
CA TYR A 80 -0.50 -13.63 -2.87
C TYR A 80 -0.56 -12.11 -3.01
N PHE A 81 -1.61 -11.51 -2.46
CA PHE A 81 -1.72 -10.07 -2.33
C PHE A 81 -2.21 -9.65 -0.96
N ASN A 82 -1.87 -8.44 -0.57
CA ASN A 82 -2.40 -7.76 0.61
C ASN A 82 -3.07 -6.46 0.17
N VAL A 83 -4.09 -6.03 0.91
CA VAL A 83 -4.70 -4.70 0.73
C VAL A 83 -4.33 -3.83 1.94
N LEU A 84 -3.67 -2.71 1.68
CA LEU A 84 -3.22 -1.76 2.69
C LEU A 84 -4.06 -0.48 2.59
N PRO A 85 -4.50 0.07 3.73
CA PRO A 85 -5.24 1.34 3.76
C PRO A 85 -4.33 2.53 3.44
N PRO A 86 -4.90 3.69 3.13
CA PRO A 86 -4.13 4.90 2.87
C PRO A 86 -3.17 5.24 4.01
N GLY A 87 -1.92 5.59 3.65
CA GLY A 87 -0.87 5.94 4.61
C GLY A 87 -0.22 4.77 5.34
N SER A 88 -0.69 3.54 5.17
CA SER A 88 -0.08 2.36 5.77
C SER A 88 0.97 1.74 4.87
N ALA A 89 2.12 1.40 5.46
CA ALA A 89 3.18 0.65 4.78
C ALA A 89 3.17 -0.86 5.11
N ASN A 90 2.66 -1.24 6.30
CA ASN A 90 2.83 -2.59 6.84
C ASN A 90 1.55 -3.19 7.45
N VAL A 91 0.55 -2.38 7.80
CA VAL A 91 -0.71 -2.87 8.36
C VAL A 91 -1.70 -3.08 7.23
N ALA A 92 -2.06 -4.32 6.96
CA ALA A 92 -2.98 -4.68 5.90
C ALA A 92 -4.42 -4.83 6.44
N MET A 93 -5.41 -4.40 5.66
CA MET A 93 -6.84 -4.70 5.87
C MET A 93 -7.14 -6.15 5.47
N TYR A 94 -6.41 -6.65 4.50
CA TYR A 94 -6.50 -8.03 4.02
C TYR A 94 -5.09 -8.57 3.75
N ALA A 95 -4.84 -9.79 4.21
CA ALA A 95 -3.58 -10.50 4.01
C ALA A 95 -3.85 -11.88 3.37
N GLY A 96 -3.65 -11.97 2.06
CA GLY A 96 -4.00 -13.16 1.28
C GLY A 96 -3.27 -14.42 1.70
N SER A 97 -2.03 -14.31 2.19
CA SER A 97 -1.27 -15.47 2.69
C SER A 97 -1.82 -16.07 3.99
N MET A 98 -2.63 -15.31 4.73
CA MET A 98 -3.27 -15.80 5.97
C MET A 98 -4.60 -16.48 5.69
N THR A 99 -5.34 -16.02 4.69
CA THR A 99 -6.65 -16.57 4.32
C THR A 99 -6.55 -17.68 3.28
N GLY A 100 -5.51 -17.64 2.44
CA GLY A 100 -5.36 -18.53 1.29
C GLY A 100 -6.26 -18.18 0.11
N GLU A 101 -7.12 -17.16 0.24
CA GLU A 101 -8.09 -16.78 -0.78
C GLU A 101 -7.46 -15.90 -1.87
N PRO A 102 -7.72 -16.19 -3.16
CA PRO A 102 -7.20 -15.42 -4.29
C PRO A 102 -8.03 -14.16 -4.58
N SER A 103 -9.06 -13.88 -3.80
CA SER A 103 -9.97 -12.74 -3.98
C SER A 103 -10.36 -12.12 -2.65
N TRP A 104 -10.64 -10.82 -2.70
CA TRP A 104 -11.14 -10.06 -1.56
C TRP A 104 -12.09 -8.97 -2.03
N SER A 105 -13.11 -8.69 -1.22
CA SER A 105 -14.04 -7.58 -1.41
C SER A 105 -14.33 -6.95 -0.06
N GLY A 106 -14.29 -5.61 0.00
CA GLY A 106 -14.56 -4.90 1.25
C GLY A 106 -14.94 -3.44 1.04
N VAL A 107 -15.77 -2.93 1.95
CA VAL A 107 -16.14 -1.50 2.00
C VAL A 107 -14.96 -0.71 2.56
N LEU A 108 -14.63 0.37 1.91
CA LEU A 108 -13.48 1.21 2.25
C LEU A 108 -13.85 2.21 3.35
N PRO A 109 -13.06 2.27 4.44
CA PRO A 109 -13.38 3.13 5.60
C PRO A 109 -12.97 4.60 5.40
N ALA A 110 -12.09 4.91 4.45
CA ALA A 110 -11.52 6.24 4.30
C ALA A 110 -11.26 6.60 2.82
N ASP A 111 -11.17 7.90 2.55
CA ASP A 111 -10.69 8.40 1.26
C ASP A 111 -9.17 8.25 1.16
N GLY A 112 -8.68 7.85 0.00
CA GLY A 112 -7.25 7.84 -0.22
C GLY A 112 -6.76 6.85 -1.26
N ASP A 113 -5.44 6.68 -1.29
CA ASP A 113 -4.76 5.71 -2.14
C ASP A 113 -4.56 4.41 -1.36
N TYR A 114 -5.30 3.38 -1.75
CA TYR A 114 -5.13 2.02 -1.23
C TYR A 114 -4.03 1.32 -2.01
N ALA A 115 -3.16 0.57 -1.33
CA ALA A 115 -2.13 -0.20 -1.99
C ALA A 115 -2.49 -1.69 -2.02
N ILE A 116 -2.52 -2.27 -3.20
CA ILE A 116 -2.66 -3.70 -3.41
C ILE A 116 -1.24 -4.23 -3.64
N ARG A 117 -0.63 -4.82 -2.61
CA ARG A 117 0.72 -5.39 -2.68
C ARG A 117 0.67 -6.81 -3.17
N VAL A 118 1.25 -7.07 -4.33
CA VAL A 118 1.38 -8.41 -4.91
C VAL A 118 2.79 -8.92 -4.68
N TYR A 119 2.93 -10.15 -4.17
CA TYR A 119 4.21 -10.73 -3.77
C TYR A 119 4.23 -12.26 -3.88
N LEU A 120 5.43 -12.83 -3.81
CA LEU A 120 5.64 -14.26 -3.62
C LEU A 120 5.94 -14.56 -2.15
N MET A 121 5.39 -15.65 -1.63
CA MET A 121 5.72 -16.12 -0.29
C MET A 121 7.22 -16.37 -0.12
N ARG A 122 7.73 -16.12 1.08
CA ARG A 122 9.17 -16.23 1.41
C ARG A 122 9.84 -17.52 0.92
N PRO A 123 9.23 -18.73 1.01
CA PRO A 123 9.86 -19.94 0.47
C PRO A 123 10.11 -19.86 -1.04
N ALA A 124 9.13 -19.40 -1.83
CA ALA A 124 9.26 -19.24 -3.28
C ALA A 124 10.22 -18.07 -3.63
N ALA A 125 10.15 -16.98 -2.88
CA ALA A 125 11.06 -15.85 -3.02
C ALA A 125 12.54 -16.24 -2.81
N ARG A 126 12.84 -17.02 -1.79
CA ARG A 126 14.20 -17.52 -1.50
C ARG A 126 14.72 -18.46 -2.58
N ARG A 127 13.86 -19.23 -3.23
CA ARG A 127 14.21 -20.07 -4.38
C ARG A 127 14.28 -19.29 -5.70
N ASN A 128 14.09 -17.96 -5.63
CA ASN A 128 14.09 -17.05 -6.79
C ASN A 128 13.10 -17.50 -7.89
N GLU A 129 11.95 -18.02 -7.46
CA GLU A 129 10.88 -18.44 -8.36
C GLU A 129 10.25 -17.24 -9.05
N SER A 130 9.56 -17.52 -10.17
CA SER A 130 8.82 -16.50 -10.91
C SER A 130 7.34 -16.83 -10.94
N SER A 131 6.50 -15.80 -10.97
CA SER A 131 5.06 -15.92 -11.21
C SER A 131 4.61 -14.87 -12.22
N LYS A 132 3.92 -15.31 -13.26
CA LYS A 132 3.07 -14.43 -14.07
C LYS A 132 1.71 -14.35 -13.40
N TYR A 133 1.12 -13.17 -13.37
CA TYR A 133 -0.18 -13.00 -12.72
C TYR A 133 -1.09 -12.06 -13.52
N THR A 134 -2.38 -12.20 -13.25
CA THR A 134 -3.43 -11.28 -13.66
C THR A 134 -4.11 -10.78 -12.39
N LEU A 135 -4.13 -9.48 -12.21
CA LEU A 135 -4.78 -8.78 -11.12
C LEU A 135 -6.00 -8.03 -11.67
N ASN A 136 -7.19 -8.39 -11.22
CA ASN A 136 -8.42 -7.67 -11.51
C ASN A 136 -8.75 -6.81 -10.31
N VAL A 137 -9.00 -5.53 -10.57
CA VAL A 137 -9.34 -4.53 -9.55
C VAL A 137 -10.61 -3.82 -9.97
N ALA A 138 -11.58 -3.73 -9.08
CA ALA A 138 -12.79 -2.95 -9.31
C ALA A 138 -13.09 -2.07 -8.09
N VAL A 139 -13.57 -0.85 -8.34
CA VAL A 139 -14.08 0.07 -7.32
C VAL A 139 -15.52 0.40 -7.67
N THR A 140 -16.44 0.03 -6.81
CA THR A 140 -17.89 0.17 -7.03
C THR A 140 -18.55 0.94 -5.87
N GLY A 141 -19.80 1.30 -6.03
CA GLY A 141 -20.55 2.04 -5.01
C GLY A 141 -20.34 3.56 -5.09
N LYS A 142 -21.16 4.25 -4.33
CA LYS A 142 -21.08 5.72 -4.21
C LYS A 142 -20.20 6.09 -3.03
N PRO A 143 -19.36 7.11 -3.15
CA PRO A 143 -18.66 7.67 -2.01
C PRO A 143 -19.64 8.08 -0.92
N LEU A 144 -19.29 7.87 0.34
CA LEU A 144 -19.97 8.51 1.45
C LEU A 144 -19.79 10.03 1.31
N PRO A 145 -20.82 10.83 1.65
CA PRO A 145 -20.62 12.26 1.73
C PRO A 145 -19.49 12.54 2.74
N PRO A 146 -18.64 13.55 2.48
CA PRO A 146 -17.62 13.93 3.43
C PRO A 146 -18.31 14.19 4.77
N LEU A 147 -17.73 13.72 5.87
CA LEU A 147 -18.22 14.06 7.20
C LEU A 147 -18.18 15.59 7.29
N SER A 148 -19.33 16.19 7.06
CA SER A 148 -19.51 17.60 7.30
C SER A 148 -19.15 17.85 8.77
N SER A 149 -18.37 18.88 9.05
CA SER A 149 -18.00 19.23 10.42
C SER A 149 -19.29 19.24 11.25
N ALA A 150 -19.22 18.92 12.55
CA ALA A 150 -20.37 18.86 13.46
C ALA A 150 -21.27 20.12 13.43
N ARG A 151 -20.84 21.17 12.75
CA ARG A 151 -21.64 22.39 12.46
C ARG A 151 -22.73 22.17 11.41
N ASP A 152 -22.51 21.27 10.44
CA ASP A 152 -23.48 21.03 9.36
C ASP A 152 -24.54 20.00 9.76
N ALA A 153 -24.27 19.18 10.77
CA ALA A 153 -25.26 18.27 11.36
C ALA A 153 -26.44 19.05 12.01
N LYS A 154 -26.21 20.28 12.44
CA LYS A 154 -27.23 21.17 12.99
C LYS A 154 -28.21 21.68 11.93
N VAL A 155 -27.79 21.74 10.67
CA VAL A 155 -28.60 22.24 9.55
C VAL A 155 -29.51 21.12 8.98
N ALA A 156 -29.15 19.86 9.16
CA ALA A 156 -29.90 18.70 8.65
C ALA A 156 -31.11 18.31 9.51
N GLY A 157 -31.50 19.10 10.50
CA GLY A 157 -32.73 18.85 11.31
C GLY A 157 -32.65 17.65 12.25
N LEU A 158 -31.48 17.03 12.38
CA LEU A 158 -31.20 16.03 13.41
C LEU A 158 -30.85 16.78 14.69
N ALA A 159 -31.87 17.28 15.39
CA ALA A 159 -31.74 17.70 16.76
C ALA A 159 -31.34 16.46 17.56
N TYR A 160 -30.05 16.31 17.81
CA TYR A 160 -29.58 15.37 18.81
C TYR A 160 -30.05 15.93 20.18
N HIS A 161 -31.18 15.40 20.67
CA HIS A 161 -31.60 15.70 22.00
C HIS A 161 -30.61 15.10 22.98
N ALA A 162 -29.70 15.94 23.42
CA ALA A 162 -28.69 15.61 24.47
C ALA A 162 -29.37 15.45 25.84
N THR A 163 -30.38 14.60 25.95
CA THR A 163 -31.05 14.24 27.22
C THR A 163 -30.90 12.76 27.57
N ALA A 164 -30.11 12.03 26.80
CA ALA A 164 -29.70 10.70 27.23
C ALA A 164 -28.51 10.86 28.19
N LYS A 165 -28.73 10.77 29.49
CA LYS A 165 -27.68 10.46 30.45
C LYS A 165 -27.05 9.15 29.99
N VAL A 166 -25.91 9.24 29.31
CA VAL A 166 -25.10 8.08 28.99
C VAL A 166 -24.49 7.64 30.32
N PRO A 167 -24.82 6.46 30.86
CA PRO A 167 -24.13 5.98 32.05
C PRO A 167 -22.66 5.75 31.67
N CYS A 168 -21.75 6.46 32.31
CA CYS A 168 -20.31 6.23 32.22
C CYS A 168 -19.94 4.95 33.00
N ALA A 169 -20.50 3.83 32.63
CA ALA A 169 -20.15 2.54 33.19
C ALA A 169 -19.36 1.75 32.14
N LEU A 170 -18.05 1.87 32.20
CA LEU A 170 -17.21 0.80 31.71
C LEU A 170 -17.35 -0.40 32.65
N PRO A 171 -17.46 -1.65 32.20
CA PRO A 171 -17.81 -2.81 33.01
C PRO A 171 -16.77 -3.23 34.08
N TYR A 172 -15.80 -2.35 34.41
CA TYR A 172 -14.72 -2.71 35.35
C TYR A 172 -14.29 -1.59 36.33
N GLN A 173 -15.12 -0.57 36.61
CA GLN A 173 -14.82 0.37 37.69
C GLN A 173 -16.08 0.64 38.52
N PRO A 174 -16.17 0.08 39.76
CA PRO A 174 -17.38 0.22 40.61
C PRO A 174 -17.56 1.58 41.28
N ASP A 175 -16.63 2.54 41.16
CA ASP A 175 -16.60 3.75 41.98
C ASP A 175 -16.69 5.09 41.23
N VAL A 176 -17.08 5.14 39.96
CA VAL A 176 -17.25 6.43 39.28
C VAL A 176 -18.68 6.92 39.43
N LYS A 177 -18.92 7.75 40.41
CA LYS A 177 -20.10 8.57 40.54
C LYS A 177 -20.13 9.61 39.46
N SER A 178 -21.11 9.54 38.56
CA SER A 178 -21.54 10.51 37.54
C SER A 178 -20.50 11.49 37.03
N CYS A 179 -20.19 11.41 35.71
CA CYS A 179 -19.48 12.49 35.01
C CYS A 179 -20.45 13.65 34.75
N ASP A 180 -20.36 14.72 35.50
CA ASP A 180 -21.02 15.99 35.17
C ASP A 180 -20.23 16.60 33.98
N ALA A 181 -20.88 16.66 32.82
CA ALA A 181 -20.39 17.44 31.69
C ALA A 181 -20.61 18.91 32.05
N GLY A 182 -19.58 19.57 32.54
CA GLY A 182 -19.56 21.03 32.70
C GLY A 182 -19.82 21.72 31.35
N VAL A 183 -20.62 22.74 31.41
CA VAL A 183 -21.07 23.65 30.35
C VAL A 183 -19.87 24.36 29.68
#